data_e71a2615f73b42b2b2e0b93fc40b27ca
#
_entry.id   e71a2615f73b42b2b2e0b93fc40b27ca
#
_cell.length_a   1.000
_cell.length_b   1.000
_cell.length_c   1.000
_cell.angle_alpha   90.00
_cell.angle_beta   90.00
_cell.angle_gamma   90.00
#
_symmetry.space_group_name_H-M   'P 1'
#
loop_
_entity.id
_entity.type
_entity.pdbx_description
1 polymer ?
#
loop_
_entity_poly.entity_id
_entity_poly.type
_entity_poly.pdbx_seq_one_letter_code
_entity_poly.pdbx_strand_id
1 'polypeptide(L)'
;FIKKLKEYETWFFRTQLDFWRSLSGRQFEIELASLLKKHGHTVKVVGGAGDKGIDIILDNNTAVQCKAYKSKVGPAAIRDLIGSMQNANYEQGILASVNGFSKGVYEYNKKNNIELLDASHYIQMQKELSNG
;
A
#
# COMPACT_ATOMS: atom_id res chain seq x y z
N PHE A 1 23.90 21.59 -3.96
CA PHE A 1 23.97 20.76 -5.19
C PHE A 1 23.92 19.28 -4.86
N ILE A 2 24.80 18.79 -3.99
CA ILE A 2 24.83 17.38 -3.60
C ILE A 2 23.53 16.95 -2.93
N LYS A 3 22.97 17.78 -2.07
CA LYS A 3 21.69 17.51 -1.42
C LYS A 3 20.55 17.35 -2.43
N LYS A 4 20.47 18.25 -3.40
CA LYS A 4 19.44 18.18 -4.44
C LYS A 4 19.60 16.98 -5.36
N LEU A 5 20.85 16.59 -5.64
CA LEU A 5 21.13 15.39 -6.42
C LEU A 5 20.64 14.13 -5.68
N LYS A 6 20.88 14.04 -4.38
CA LYS A 6 20.41 12.92 -3.57
C LYS A 6 18.89 12.87 -3.48
N GLU A 7 18.25 14.03 -3.35
CA GLU A 7 16.78 14.13 -3.35
C GLU A 7 16.20 13.65 -4.67
N TYR A 8 16.84 14.03 -5.79
CA TYR A 8 16.43 13.55 -7.12
C TYR A 8 16.60 12.04 -7.26
N GLU A 9 17.74 11.50 -6.83
CA GLU A 9 17.97 10.05 -6.89
C GLU A 9 16.95 9.28 -6.06
N THR A 10 16.66 9.75 -4.85
CA THR A 10 15.66 9.17 -3.98
C THR A 10 14.28 9.16 -4.64
N TRP A 11 13.92 10.28 -5.25
CA TRP A 11 12.68 10.39 -6.00
C TRP A 11 12.66 9.45 -7.20
N PHE A 12 13.74 9.43 -7.96
CA PHE A 12 13.83 8.64 -9.20
C PHE A 12 13.71 7.14 -8.95
N PHE A 13 14.41 6.61 -7.95
CA PHE A 13 14.35 5.17 -7.64
C PHE A 13 12.92 4.72 -7.37
N ARG A 14 12.12 5.56 -6.74
CA ARG A 14 10.73 5.25 -6.41
C ARG A 14 9.78 5.33 -7.60
N THR A 15 10.25 5.79 -8.74
CA THR A 15 9.51 5.71 -10.00
C THR A 15 9.80 4.41 -10.76
N GLN A 16 10.66 3.54 -10.20
CA GLN A 16 11.09 2.30 -10.85
C GLN A 16 10.44 1.09 -10.20
N LEU A 17 9.98 0.17 -11.03
CA LEU A 17 9.33 -1.05 -10.55
C LEU A 17 10.26 -1.90 -9.67
N ASP A 18 11.54 -1.98 -10.03
CA ASP A 18 12.52 -2.76 -9.27
C ASP A 18 12.66 -2.30 -7.82
N PHE A 19 12.53 -1.00 -7.59
CA PHE A 19 12.55 -0.46 -6.23
C PHE A 19 11.45 -1.12 -5.39
N TRP A 20 10.21 -1.09 -5.89
CA TRP A 20 9.06 -1.63 -5.15
C TRP A 20 9.14 -3.14 -4.98
N ARG A 21 9.66 -3.84 -5.98
CA ARG A 21 9.84 -5.30 -5.93
C ARG A 21 10.93 -5.72 -4.96
N SER A 22 11.89 -4.87 -4.66
CA SER A 22 12.98 -5.17 -3.75
C SER A 22 12.61 -5.08 -2.28
N LEU A 23 11.47 -4.48 -1.96
CA LEU A 23 11.09 -4.19 -0.58
C LEU A 23 10.60 -5.44 0.15
N SER A 24 11.02 -5.59 1.42
CA SER A 24 10.43 -6.56 2.33
C SER A 24 9.05 -6.08 2.76
N GLY A 25 8.30 -6.93 3.45
CA GLY A 25 6.97 -6.56 3.94
C GLY A 25 6.97 -5.28 4.74
N ARG A 26 7.86 -5.19 5.72
CA ARG A 26 7.95 -4.00 6.59
C ARG A 26 8.41 -2.76 5.84
N GLN A 27 9.38 -2.92 4.94
CA GLN A 27 9.85 -1.82 4.11
C GLN A 27 8.73 -1.29 3.21
N PHE A 28 7.93 -2.20 2.66
CA PHE A 28 6.79 -1.82 1.81
C PHE A 28 5.77 -1.01 2.59
N GLU A 29 5.41 -1.44 3.81
CA GLU A 29 4.49 -0.69 4.65
C GLU A 29 4.99 0.74 4.89
N ILE A 30 6.26 0.88 5.23
CA ILE A 30 6.87 2.19 5.52
C ILE A 30 6.88 3.07 4.26
N GLU A 31 7.28 2.52 3.12
CA GLU A 31 7.33 3.27 1.86
C GLU A 31 5.95 3.69 1.39
N LEU A 32 4.98 2.81 1.49
CA LEU A 32 3.60 3.15 1.11
C LEU A 32 3.03 4.21 2.03
N ALA A 33 3.24 4.08 3.34
CA ALA A 33 2.79 5.08 4.32
C ALA A 33 3.40 6.45 4.02
N SER A 34 4.69 6.50 3.70
CA SER A 34 5.37 7.75 3.34
C SER A 34 4.78 8.38 2.08
N LEU A 35 4.52 7.55 1.06
CA LEU A 35 3.95 8.02 -0.20
C LEU A 35 2.55 8.60 -0.01
N LEU A 36 1.70 7.90 0.75
CA LEU A 36 0.34 8.36 1.06
C LEU A 36 0.38 9.68 1.83
N LYS A 37 1.29 9.80 2.78
CA LYS A 37 1.44 11.03 3.57
C LYS A 37 1.85 12.20 2.68
N LYS A 38 2.75 11.98 1.73
CA LYS A 38 3.18 13.02 0.79
C LYS A 38 2.05 13.47 -0.15
N HIS A 39 1.04 12.63 -0.33
CA HIS A 39 -0.17 12.98 -1.09
C HIS A 39 -1.26 13.62 -0.23
N GLY A 40 -0.94 13.99 0.99
CA GLY A 40 -1.85 14.75 1.85
C GLY A 40 -2.71 13.91 2.77
N HIS A 41 -2.52 12.61 2.82
CA HIS A 41 -3.28 11.75 3.72
C HIS A 41 -2.75 11.77 5.14
N THR A 42 -3.64 11.58 6.11
CA THR A 42 -3.26 11.27 7.48
C THR A 42 -2.98 9.77 7.54
N VAL A 43 -1.81 9.40 8.04
CA VAL A 43 -1.35 8.01 8.00
C VAL A 43 -0.90 7.56 9.38
N LYS A 44 -1.40 6.38 9.81
CA LYS A 44 -0.96 5.75 11.04
C LYS A 44 -0.51 4.32 10.71
N VAL A 45 0.77 4.03 10.92
CA VAL A 45 1.31 2.68 10.74
C VAL A 45 1.05 1.89 12.01
N VAL A 46 0.25 0.82 11.89
CA VAL A 46 -0.15 0.00 13.04
C VAL A 46 0.29 -1.46 12.90
N GLY A 47 0.93 -1.81 11.81
CA GLY A 47 1.40 -3.16 11.55
C GLY A 47 2.33 -3.66 12.62
N GLY A 48 2.19 -4.95 12.95
CA GLY A 48 3.00 -5.59 13.96
C GLY A 48 2.23 -6.73 14.62
N ALA A 49 2.85 -7.34 15.64
CA ALA A 49 2.23 -8.46 16.34
C ALA A 49 0.94 -8.00 17.02
N GLY A 50 -0.19 -8.54 16.60
CA GLY A 50 -1.49 -8.24 17.18
C GLY A 50 -2.41 -7.38 16.34
N ASP A 51 -1.91 -6.73 15.29
CA ASP A 51 -2.74 -5.91 14.40
C ASP A 51 -3.24 -6.72 13.21
N LYS A 52 -3.97 -7.74 13.49
CA LYS A 52 -4.41 -8.77 12.56
C LYS A 52 -4.97 -8.22 11.25
N GLY A 53 -4.13 -8.15 10.21
CA GLY A 53 -4.55 -7.83 8.86
C GLY A 53 -4.74 -6.37 8.55
N ILE A 54 -4.44 -5.45 9.48
CA ILE A 54 -4.43 -4.01 9.22
C ILE A 54 -3.04 -3.49 9.48
N ASP A 55 -2.40 -2.94 8.45
CA ASP A 55 -1.03 -2.45 8.54
C ASP A 55 -0.96 -0.93 8.64
N ILE A 56 -1.90 -0.24 8.01
CA ILE A 56 -1.96 1.22 7.99
C ILE A 56 -3.43 1.64 8.16
N ILE A 57 -3.64 2.69 8.94
CA ILE A 57 -4.94 3.35 8.99
C ILE A 57 -4.80 4.68 8.26
N LEU A 58 -5.63 4.86 7.23
CA LEU A 58 -5.60 6.03 6.37
C LEU A 58 -6.79 6.92 6.68
N ASP A 59 -6.51 8.20 6.92
CA ASP A 59 -7.53 9.24 7.17
C ASP A 59 -8.52 8.87 8.27
N ASN A 60 -8.08 8.08 9.23
CA ASN A 60 -8.87 7.59 10.37
C ASN A 60 -10.11 6.78 9.98
N ASN A 61 -10.28 6.42 8.71
CA ASN A 61 -11.49 5.74 8.23
C ASN A 61 -11.25 4.57 7.28
N THR A 62 -10.02 4.33 6.88
CA THR A 62 -9.71 3.30 5.87
C THR A 62 -8.64 2.35 6.39
N ALA A 63 -8.94 1.06 6.37
CA ALA A 63 -7.99 0.02 6.76
C ALA A 63 -7.17 -0.41 5.54
N VAL A 64 -5.84 -0.37 5.66
CA VAL A 64 -4.93 -0.76 4.58
C VAL A 64 -4.17 -2.01 4.99
N GLN A 65 -4.22 -3.04 4.15
CA GLN A 65 -3.39 -4.23 4.30
C GLN A 65 -2.36 -4.28 3.19
N CYS A 66 -1.10 -4.51 3.57
CA CYS A 66 0.03 -4.55 2.64
C CYS A 66 0.52 -5.98 2.45
N LYS A 67 0.71 -6.38 1.21
CA LYS A 67 1.21 -7.71 0.83
C LYS A 67 2.35 -7.56 -0.19
N ALA A 68 3.59 -7.64 0.30
CA ALA A 68 4.79 -7.52 -0.54
C ALA A 68 5.18 -8.88 -1.13
N TYR A 69 4.22 -9.57 -1.74
CA TYR A 69 4.47 -10.88 -2.35
C TYR A 69 5.18 -10.72 -3.70
N LYS A 70 6.03 -11.68 -4.04
CA LYS A 70 6.66 -11.76 -5.37
C LYS A 70 5.68 -12.26 -6.43
N SER A 71 4.60 -12.89 -6.00
CA SER A 71 3.51 -13.36 -6.86
C SER A 71 2.29 -12.45 -6.72
N LYS A 72 1.26 -12.71 -7.51
CA LYS A 72 -0.03 -12.04 -7.37
C LYS A 72 -0.70 -12.40 -6.05
N VAL A 73 -1.40 -11.43 -5.46
CA VAL A 73 -2.14 -11.64 -4.22
C VAL A 73 -3.48 -12.32 -4.53
N GLY A 74 -3.78 -13.38 -3.80
CA GLY A 74 -4.98 -14.18 -4.03
C GLY A 74 -6.15 -13.85 -3.11
N PRO A 75 -7.29 -14.57 -3.28
CA PRO A 75 -8.53 -14.28 -2.55
C PRO A 75 -8.44 -14.39 -1.03
N ALA A 76 -7.53 -15.22 -0.50
CA ALA A 76 -7.39 -15.34 0.95
C ALA A 76 -7.06 -13.99 1.60
N ALA A 77 -6.22 -13.19 0.96
CA ALA A 77 -5.81 -11.90 1.50
C ALA A 77 -6.98 -10.92 1.58
N ILE A 78 -7.81 -10.83 0.55
CA ILE A 78 -8.95 -9.91 0.60
C ILE A 78 -10.01 -10.38 1.58
N ARG A 79 -10.22 -11.69 1.72
CA ARG A 79 -11.14 -12.22 2.74
C ARG A 79 -10.65 -11.87 4.15
N ASP A 80 -9.35 -11.98 4.39
CA ASP A 80 -8.76 -11.61 5.68
C ASP A 80 -8.95 -10.11 5.96
N LEU A 81 -8.77 -9.28 4.97
CA LEU A 81 -8.99 -7.83 5.12
C LEU A 81 -10.46 -7.53 5.43
N ILE A 82 -11.40 -8.17 4.73
CA ILE A 82 -12.83 -8.02 5.01
C ILE A 82 -13.13 -8.37 6.46
N GLY A 83 -12.61 -9.50 6.96
CA GLY A 83 -12.79 -9.90 8.35
C GLY A 83 -12.21 -8.88 9.33
N SER A 84 -11.01 -8.37 9.06
CA SER A 84 -10.36 -7.37 9.89
C SER A 84 -11.13 -6.05 9.91
N MET A 85 -11.66 -5.64 8.76
CA MET A 85 -12.50 -4.44 8.67
C MET A 85 -13.77 -4.57 9.50
N GLN A 86 -14.44 -5.72 9.43
CA GLN A 86 -15.64 -5.97 10.21
C GLN A 86 -15.36 -5.95 11.71
N ASN A 87 -14.29 -6.62 12.14
CA ASN A 87 -13.93 -6.68 13.55
C ASN A 87 -13.57 -5.29 14.13
N ALA A 88 -12.95 -4.45 13.33
CA ALA A 88 -12.50 -3.12 13.75
C ALA A 88 -13.46 -1.99 13.37
N ASN A 89 -14.60 -2.32 12.76
CA ASN A 89 -15.64 -1.37 12.32
C ASN A 89 -15.15 -0.36 11.26
N TYR A 90 -14.34 -0.82 10.33
CA TYR A 90 -13.97 -0.02 9.16
C TYR A 90 -14.87 -0.38 7.99
N GLU A 91 -15.44 0.63 7.33
CA GLU A 91 -16.31 0.46 6.17
C GLU A 91 -15.55 0.57 4.85
N GLN A 92 -14.31 1.04 4.87
CA GLN A 92 -13.48 1.21 3.69
C GLN A 92 -12.15 0.50 3.89
N GLY A 93 -11.62 -0.07 2.81
CA GLY A 93 -10.35 -0.75 2.85
C GLY A 93 -9.52 -0.55 1.59
N ILE A 94 -8.22 -0.80 1.73
CA ILE A 94 -7.29 -0.86 0.62
C ILE A 94 -6.47 -2.13 0.78
N LEU A 95 -6.44 -2.96 -0.27
CA LEU A 95 -5.51 -4.08 -0.34
C LEU A 95 -4.37 -3.66 -1.27
N ALA A 96 -3.19 -3.52 -0.70
CA ALA A 96 -2.02 -3.02 -1.41
C ALA A 96 -1.05 -4.15 -1.68
N SER A 97 -0.76 -4.41 -2.95
CA SER A 97 0.21 -5.41 -3.39
C SER A 97 1.35 -4.75 -4.17
N VAL A 98 2.36 -5.51 -4.52
CA VAL A 98 3.41 -5.06 -5.45
C VAL A 98 3.14 -5.61 -6.84
N ASN A 99 2.85 -6.90 -6.94
CA ASN A 99 2.78 -7.62 -8.22
C ASN A 99 1.35 -7.93 -8.68
N GLY A 100 0.37 -7.18 -8.17
CA GLY A 100 -1.01 -7.29 -8.62
C GLY A 100 -1.81 -8.38 -7.93
N PHE A 101 -2.94 -8.74 -8.55
CA PHE A 101 -3.95 -9.60 -7.92
C PHE A 101 -4.39 -10.70 -8.86
N SER A 102 -4.70 -11.85 -8.30
CA SER A 102 -5.30 -12.94 -9.06
C SER A 102 -6.79 -12.62 -9.33
N LYS A 103 -7.35 -13.33 -10.29
CA LYS A 103 -8.71 -13.12 -10.78
C LYS A 103 -9.77 -13.14 -9.68
N GLY A 104 -9.64 -14.09 -8.73
CA GLY A 104 -10.64 -14.27 -7.68
C GLY A 104 -10.77 -13.10 -6.71
N VAL A 105 -9.76 -12.22 -6.64
CA VAL A 105 -9.80 -11.04 -5.76
C VAL A 105 -10.89 -10.06 -6.20
N TYR A 106 -11.09 -9.92 -7.51
CA TYR A 106 -12.04 -8.95 -8.07
C TYR A 106 -13.50 -9.27 -7.78
N GLU A 107 -13.81 -10.49 -7.32
CA GLU A 107 -15.16 -10.85 -6.90
C GLU A 107 -15.56 -10.16 -5.59
N TYR A 108 -14.58 -9.74 -4.80
CA TYR A 108 -14.81 -9.25 -3.44
C TYR A 108 -14.62 -7.74 -3.29
N ASN A 109 -13.80 -7.11 -4.14
CA ASN A 109 -13.33 -5.76 -3.83
C ASN A 109 -14.43 -4.69 -3.88
N LYS A 110 -15.27 -4.71 -4.91
CA LYS A 110 -16.29 -3.67 -5.09
C LYS A 110 -17.38 -3.73 -4.04
N LYS A 111 -17.95 -4.91 -3.81
CA LYS A 111 -19.06 -5.04 -2.88
C LYS A 111 -18.64 -4.87 -1.42
N ASN A 112 -17.36 -4.96 -1.13
CA ASN A 112 -16.84 -4.77 0.23
C ASN A 112 -16.13 -3.43 0.39
N ASN A 113 -16.24 -2.55 -0.59
CA ASN A 113 -15.65 -1.21 -0.56
C ASN A 113 -14.14 -1.24 -0.32
N ILE A 114 -13.46 -2.11 -1.08
CA ILE A 114 -12.01 -2.25 -1.01
C ILE A 114 -11.39 -1.83 -2.33
N GLU A 115 -10.46 -0.89 -2.26
CA GLU A 115 -9.66 -0.47 -3.40
C GLU A 115 -8.43 -1.36 -3.52
N LEU A 116 -8.06 -1.71 -4.74
CA LEU A 116 -6.88 -2.53 -5.01
C LEU A 116 -5.77 -1.66 -5.59
N LEU A 117 -4.61 -1.67 -4.96
CA LEU A 117 -3.44 -0.91 -5.42
C LEU A 117 -2.26 -1.84 -5.66
N ASP A 118 -1.49 -1.56 -6.70
CA ASP A 118 -0.25 -2.28 -6.98
C ASP A 118 0.88 -1.30 -7.33
N ALA A 119 2.03 -1.82 -7.73
CA ALA A 119 3.20 -1.00 -7.99
C ALA A 119 2.95 0.06 -9.08
N SER A 120 2.11 -0.22 -10.06
CA SER A 120 1.80 0.78 -11.11
C SER A 120 1.16 2.04 -10.50
N HIS A 121 0.34 1.87 -9.47
CA HIS A 121 -0.27 3.00 -8.76
C HIS A 121 0.78 3.79 -7.99
N TYR A 122 1.67 3.10 -7.26
CA TYR A 122 2.69 3.79 -6.45
C TYR A 122 3.68 4.55 -7.31
N ILE A 123 4.06 3.97 -8.45
CA ILE A 123 4.94 4.61 -9.41
C ILE A 123 4.28 5.88 -9.96
N GLN A 124 3.02 5.82 -10.33
CA GLN A 124 2.29 6.99 -10.81
C GLN A 124 2.17 8.06 -9.73
N MET A 125 1.83 7.66 -8.52
CA MET A 125 1.76 8.59 -7.38
C MET A 125 3.10 9.25 -7.13
N GLN A 126 4.20 8.50 -7.23
CA GLN A 126 5.54 9.04 -7.05
C GLN A 126 5.87 10.07 -8.14
N LYS A 127 5.49 9.79 -9.40
CA LYS A 127 5.72 10.71 -10.51
C LYS A 127 4.94 12.01 -10.36
N GLU A 128 3.82 12.00 -9.66
CA GLU A 128 3.01 13.19 -9.39
C GLU A 128 3.65 14.10 -8.34
N LEU A 129 4.62 13.60 -7.58
CA LEU A 129 5.34 14.40 -6.60
C LEU A 129 6.47 15.18 -7.27
N SER A 130 6.82 16.32 -6.68
CA SER A 130 7.96 17.09 -7.08
C SER A 130 9.24 16.27 -6.87
N ASN A 131 10.20 16.36 -7.79
CA ASN A 131 11.44 15.58 -7.77
C ASN A 131 12.55 16.20 -6.90
N GLY A 132 12.15 16.88 -5.87
CA GLY A 132 13.10 17.52 -4.96
C GLY A 132 12.66 18.92 -4.63
#